data_9e5d43bcb6983ab4a298a8abc9d75c26
#
_entry.id   9e5d43bcb6983ab4a298a8abc9d75c26
#
_cell.length_a   1.000
_cell.length_b   1.000
_cell.length_c   1.000
_cell.angle_alpha   90.00
_cell.angle_beta   90.00
_cell.angle_gamma   90.00
#
_symmetry.space_group_name_H-M   'P 1'
#
loop_
_entity.id
_entity.type
_entity.pdbx_description
1 polymer ?
#
loop_
_entity_poly.entity_id
_entity_poly.type
_entity_poly.pdbx_seq_one_letter_code
_entity_poly.pdbx_strand_id
1 'polypeptide(L)'
;SKSKTTFLIQACCYCDLLTEVLGSKPKLFHLYLGGGSKLNDYTYKFSDFECWYNELKNEYIKFIDNFDYQKKPDLYPGNHGRWTTYIENLLSEKGDLSLVAGMTKYQRNRLLDNKITNINEFAKCDLSNILKGKQDPLINLQKQAIVQVNSKNNGKTLFDWRKVEDGEKIKSLPFPNAGDVWFDMESCNN
;
A
#
# COMPACT_ATOMS: atom_id res chain seq x y z
N SER A 1 -3.86 -6.21 21.62
CA SER A 1 -3.54 -5.43 20.40
C SER A 1 -2.65 -4.27 20.79
N LYS A 2 -1.57 -4.06 20.07
CA LYS A 2 -0.66 -2.90 20.33
C LYS A 2 -1.38 -1.62 19.89
N SER A 3 -1.14 -0.50 20.61
CA SER A 3 -1.65 0.81 20.21
C SER A 3 -1.12 1.18 18.82
N LYS A 4 -2.01 1.66 17.93
CA LYS A 4 -1.60 2.14 16.61
C LYS A 4 -0.92 3.50 16.75
N THR A 5 0.09 3.77 15.92
CA THR A 5 0.80 5.06 15.86
C THR A 5 -0.16 6.25 15.70
N THR A 6 -1.25 6.08 14.93
CA THR A 6 -2.27 7.11 14.74
C THR A 6 -2.97 7.52 16.04
N PHE A 7 -3.18 6.59 16.98
CA PHE A 7 -3.78 6.92 18.28
C PHE A 7 -2.82 7.73 19.17
N LEU A 8 -1.51 7.44 19.07
CA LEU A 8 -0.48 8.22 19.80
C LEU A 8 -0.40 9.64 19.25
N ILE A 9 -0.40 9.83 17.92
CA ILE A 9 -0.42 11.16 17.29
C ILE A 9 -1.64 11.95 17.76
N GLN A 10 -2.82 11.33 17.73
CA GLN A 10 -4.07 11.98 18.14
C GLN A 10 -4.03 12.38 19.62
N ALA A 11 -3.54 11.52 20.51
CA ALA A 11 -3.42 11.82 21.92
C ALA A 11 -2.40 12.94 22.18
N CYS A 12 -1.28 12.96 21.47
CA CYS A 12 -0.29 14.05 21.54
C CYS A 12 -0.91 15.38 21.06
N CYS A 13 -1.70 15.37 20.01
CA CYS A 13 -2.43 16.56 19.53
C CYS A 13 -3.38 17.10 20.60
N TYR A 14 -4.11 16.21 21.30
CA TYR A 14 -4.97 16.64 22.41
C TYR A 14 -4.15 17.19 23.60
N CYS A 15 -3.01 16.62 23.93
CA CYS A 15 -2.13 17.14 24.97
C CYS A 15 -1.61 18.55 24.62
N ASP A 16 -1.27 18.78 23.37
CA ASP A 16 -0.81 20.07 22.85
C ASP A 16 -1.91 21.13 22.95
N LEU A 17 -3.12 20.81 22.47
CA LEU A 17 -4.28 21.70 22.59
C LEU A 17 -4.64 21.99 24.04
N LEU A 18 -4.60 20.98 24.92
CA LEU A 18 -4.86 21.18 26.36
C LEU A 18 -3.80 22.05 27.02
N THR A 19 -2.55 22.00 26.55
CA THR A 19 -1.49 22.88 27.05
C THR A 19 -1.84 24.34 26.83
N GLU A 20 -2.38 24.69 25.68
CA GLU A 20 -2.82 26.06 25.37
C GLU A 20 -4.02 26.50 26.21
N VAL A 21 -4.98 25.59 26.39
CA VAL A 21 -6.21 25.90 27.14
C VAL A 21 -5.97 25.99 28.65
N LEU A 22 -5.16 25.08 29.22
CA LEU A 22 -4.93 24.96 30.65
C LEU A 22 -3.73 25.77 31.15
N GLY A 23 -2.89 26.28 30.25
CA GLY A 23 -1.63 26.94 30.57
C GLY A 23 -0.60 26.02 31.22
N SER A 24 -0.83 24.71 31.22
CA SER A 24 0.07 23.70 31.77
C SER A 24 0.05 22.43 30.93
N LYS A 25 1.24 21.86 30.75
CA LYS A 25 1.45 20.68 29.89
C LYS A 25 1.00 19.39 30.62
N PRO A 26 0.10 18.60 30.02
CA PRO A 26 -0.24 17.28 30.53
C PRO A 26 1.00 16.38 30.64
N LYS A 27 1.18 15.73 31.78
CA LYS A 27 2.33 14.82 32.01
C LYS A 27 2.08 13.43 31.43
N LEU A 28 0.83 12.95 31.54
CA LEU A 28 0.42 11.61 31.14
C LEU A 28 -0.83 11.68 30.28
N PHE A 29 -0.99 10.70 29.41
CA PHE A 29 -2.25 10.42 28.75
C PHE A 29 -2.54 8.91 28.76
N HIS A 30 -3.80 8.54 28.67
CA HIS A 30 -4.27 7.17 28.72
C HIS A 30 -4.98 6.80 27.43
N LEU A 31 -4.69 5.63 26.88
CA LEU A 31 -5.39 5.06 25.75
C LEU A 31 -6.17 3.83 26.20
N TYR A 32 -7.48 3.90 26.12
CA TYR A 32 -8.37 2.79 26.35
C TYR A 32 -8.74 2.15 25.02
N LEU A 33 -8.19 0.98 24.72
CA LEU A 33 -8.46 0.26 23.47
C LEU A 33 -9.57 -0.78 23.72
N GLY A 34 -10.71 -0.59 23.05
CA GLY A 34 -11.80 -1.56 23.00
C GLY A 34 -11.48 -2.72 22.05
N GLY A 35 -12.18 -3.83 22.19
CA GLY A 35 -12.05 -5.01 21.31
C GLY A 35 -11.68 -6.26 22.10
N GLY A 36 -12.64 -6.82 22.83
CA GLY A 36 -12.51 -8.03 23.61
C GLY A 36 -13.11 -7.90 25.01
N SER A 37 -13.09 -8.98 25.78
CA SER A 37 -13.63 -9.04 27.14
C SER A 37 -12.81 -8.27 28.19
N LYS A 38 -11.67 -7.68 27.81
CA LYS A 38 -10.82 -6.87 28.71
C LYS A 38 -10.51 -5.52 28.06
N LEU A 39 -10.78 -4.45 28.79
CA LEU A 39 -10.27 -3.12 28.46
C LEU A 39 -8.75 -3.14 28.64
N ASN A 40 -8.03 -2.78 27.59
CA ASN A 40 -6.60 -2.57 27.68
C ASN A 40 -6.33 -1.08 27.91
N ASP A 41 -5.82 -0.75 29.10
CA ASP A 41 -5.38 0.60 29.47
C ASP A 41 -3.87 0.71 29.26
N TYR A 42 -3.48 1.70 28.48
CA TYR A 42 -2.07 2.03 28.22
C TYR A 42 -1.81 3.46 28.67
N THR A 43 -0.92 3.62 29.62
CA THR A 43 -0.48 4.91 30.13
C THR A 43 0.85 5.31 29.50
N TYR A 44 0.90 6.52 28.97
CA TYR A 44 2.08 7.08 28.31
C TYR A 44 2.45 8.43 28.92
N LYS A 45 3.76 8.73 28.92
CA LYS A 45 4.23 10.09 29.23
C LYS A 45 4.25 10.90 27.96
N PHE A 46 3.68 12.09 27.98
CA PHE A 46 3.68 12.97 26.81
C PHE A 46 5.12 13.36 26.41
N SER A 47 6.00 13.59 27.38
CA SER A 47 7.43 13.90 27.14
C SER A 47 8.16 12.89 26.25
N ASP A 48 7.75 11.61 26.27
CA ASP A 48 8.41 10.56 25.50
C ASP A 48 8.11 10.67 23.99
N PHE A 49 7.05 11.38 23.63
CA PHE A 49 6.58 11.57 22.26
C PHE A 49 6.67 13.02 21.76
N GLU A 50 6.88 13.96 22.65
CA GLU A 50 6.77 15.40 22.36
C GLU A 50 7.70 15.85 21.23
N CYS A 51 8.96 15.44 21.26
CA CYS A 51 9.92 15.82 20.23
C CYS A 51 9.48 15.31 18.84
N TRP A 52 9.11 14.05 18.75
CA TRP A 52 8.62 13.44 17.53
C TRP A 52 7.30 14.07 17.04
N TYR A 53 6.38 14.35 17.96
CA TYR A 53 5.12 15.01 17.64
C TYR A 53 5.34 16.43 17.11
N ASN A 54 6.21 17.22 17.74
CA ASN A 54 6.52 18.58 17.30
C ASN A 54 7.14 18.60 15.90
N GLU A 55 8.05 17.67 15.60
CA GLU A 55 8.61 17.54 14.24
C GLU A 55 7.52 17.26 13.22
N LEU A 56 6.65 16.27 13.50
CA LEU A 56 5.53 15.94 12.64
C LEU A 56 4.54 17.11 12.46
N LYS A 57 4.22 17.84 13.54
CA LYS A 57 3.38 19.03 13.52
C LYS A 57 3.98 20.12 12.65
N ASN A 58 5.27 20.39 12.79
CA ASN A 58 5.98 21.40 12.00
C ASN A 58 6.00 21.05 10.52
N GLU A 59 6.27 19.79 10.17
CA GLU A 59 6.22 19.34 8.78
C GLU A 59 4.80 19.44 8.19
N TYR A 60 3.78 19.13 8.98
CA TYR A 60 2.39 19.28 8.56
C TYR A 60 2.01 20.75 8.33
N ILE A 61 2.43 21.66 9.21
CA ILE A 61 2.21 23.11 9.04
C ILE A 61 2.91 23.61 7.78
N LYS A 62 4.19 23.26 7.58
CA LYS A 62 4.93 23.59 6.37
C LYS A 62 4.24 23.07 5.10
N PHE A 63 3.70 21.86 5.16
CA PHE A 63 2.96 21.30 4.04
C PHE A 63 1.71 22.11 3.73
N ILE A 64 0.94 22.55 4.74
CA ILE A 64 -0.27 23.36 4.54
C ILE A 64 0.08 24.74 4.00
N ASP A 65 1.07 25.41 4.59
CA ASP A 65 1.48 26.76 4.22
C ASP A 65 2.02 26.82 2.76
N ASN A 66 2.62 25.74 2.31
CA ASN A 66 3.16 25.63 0.95
C ASN A 66 2.28 24.77 0.02
N PHE A 67 1.03 24.51 0.41
CA PHE A 67 0.16 23.64 -0.37
C PHE A 67 -0.23 24.26 -1.71
N ASP A 68 0.20 23.63 -2.79
CA ASP A 68 -0.16 24.03 -4.14
C ASP A 68 -1.42 23.29 -4.61
N TYR A 69 -2.53 24.01 -4.68
CA TYR A 69 -3.82 23.48 -5.16
C TYR A 69 -3.81 23.06 -6.63
N GLN A 70 -2.84 23.51 -7.41
CA GLN A 70 -2.67 23.11 -8.81
C GLN A 70 -1.92 21.80 -8.95
N LYS A 71 -1.13 21.44 -7.96
CA LYS A 71 -0.38 20.18 -7.95
C LYS A 71 -1.30 19.01 -7.61
N LYS A 72 -1.53 18.18 -8.61
CA LYS A 72 -2.29 16.94 -8.38
C LYS A 72 -1.45 15.96 -7.55
N PRO A 73 -2.04 15.31 -6.54
CA PRO A 73 -1.33 14.30 -5.76
C PRO A 73 -0.94 13.11 -6.65
N ASP A 74 0.17 12.47 -6.32
CA ASP A 74 0.53 11.18 -6.90
C ASP A 74 -0.40 10.10 -6.33
N LEU A 75 -1.39 9.72 -7.13
CA LEU A 75 -2.38 8.73 -6.72
C LEU A 75 -1.79 7.32 -6.86
N TYR A 76 -2.00 6.50 -5.86
CA TYR A 76 -1.58 5.11 -5.82
C TYR A 76 -2.69 4.28 -5.14
N PRO A 77 -2.92 3.01 -5.54
CA PRO A 77 -3.91 2.16 -4.88
C PRO A 77 -3.63 2.01 -3.38
N GLY A 78 -4.67 2.10 -2.56
CA GLY A 78 -4.53 1.99 -1.12
C GLY A 78 -5.79 2.42 -0.39
N ASN A 79 -5.71 2.46 0.92
CA ASN A 79 -6.82 2.93 1.74
C ASN A 79 -6.83 4.46 1.80
N HIS A 80 -7.73 5.06 1.07
CA HIS A 80 -7.99 6.50 1.04
C HIS A 80 -9.31 6.86 1.77
N GLY A 81 -9.76 6.02 2.68
CA GLY A 81 -11.02 6.19 3.38
C GLY A 81 -12.20 6.28 2.40
N ARG A 82 -13.06 7.29 2.54
CA ARG A 82 -14.22 7.50 1.66
C ARG A 82 -13.89 7.77 0.17
N TRP A 83 -12.63 8.08 -0.14
CA TRP A 83 -12.17 8.41 -1.49
C TRP A 83 -11.61 7.21 -2.25
N THR A 84 -11.50 6.03 -1.62
CA THR A 84 -10.87 4.84 -2.21
C THR A 84 -11.47 4.51 -3.57
N THR A 85 -12.79 4.32 -3.66
CA THR A 85 -13.47 3.99 -4.93
C THR A 85 -13.28 5.06 -6.00
N TYR A 86 -13.32 6.34 -5.62
CA TYR A 86 -13.07 7.44 -6.56
C TYR A 86 -11.65 7.37 -7.15
N ILE A 87 -10.66 7.12 -6.30
CA ILE A 87 -9.26 7.01 -6.73
C ILE A 87 -9.03 5.78 -7.60
N GLU A 88 -9.61 4.63 -7.25
CA GLU A 88 -9.56 3.42 -8.05
C GLU A 88 -10.14 3.62 -9.45
N ASN A 89 -11.28 4.29 -9.56
CA ASN A 89 -11.88 4.65 -10.85
C ASN A 89 -10.95 5.55 -11.66
N LEU A 90 -10.37 6.56 -11.04
CA LEU A 90 -9.46 7.51 -11.68
C LEU A 90 -8.18 6.83 -12.20
N LEU A 91 -7.63 5.90 -11.44
CA LEU A 91 -6.48 5.09 -11.86
C LEU A 91 -6.87 4.16 -13.02
N SER A 92 -8.07 3.56 -12.97
CA SER A 92 -8.59 2.70 -14.02
C SER A 92 -8.81 3.45 -15.34
N GLU A 93 -9.40 4.65 -15.28
CA GLU A 93 -9.61 5.50 -16.44
C GLU A 93 -8.29 5.90 -17.13
N LYS A 94 -7.28 6.22 -16.33
CA LYS A 94 -5.94 6.55 -16.83
C LYS A 94 -5.14 5.33 -17.31
N GLY A 95 -5.58 4.13 -16.97
CA GLY A 95 -4.79 2.91 -17.18
C GLY A 95 -3.46 2.97 -16.42
N ASP A 96 -3.48 3.42 -15.17
CA ASP A 96 -2.27 3.63 -14.38
C ASP A 96 -1.43 2.34 -14.25
N LEU A 97 -0.13 2.49 -14.17
CA LEU A 97 0.82 1.36 -14.02
C LEU A 97 0.58 0.53 -12.76
N SER A 98 0.01 1.13 -11.73
CA SER A 98 -0.34 0.42 -10.48
C SER A 98 -1.42 -0.66 -10.64
N LEU A 99 -2.14 -0.65 -11.77
CA LEU A 99 -3.12 -1.68 -12.11
C LEU A 99 -2.48 -2.99 -12.60
N VAL A 100 -1.18 -2.97 -12.90
CA VAL A 100 -0.46 -4.21 -13.23
C VAL A 100 -0.33 -5.06 -11.97
N ALA A 101 -0.86 -6.27 -12.01
CA ALA A 101 -0.81 -7.17 -10.85
C ALA A 101 0.63 -7.41 -10.38
N GLY A 102 0.88 -7.17 -9.10
CA GLY A 102 2.21 -7.29 -8.50
C GLY A 102 3.11 -6.05 -8.66
N MET A 103 2.64 -4.96 -9.25
CA MET A 103 3.39 -3.70 -9.37
C MET A 103 3.58 -3.05 -8.00
N THR A 104 4.81 -2.80 -7.61
CA THR A 104 5.12 -2.00 -6.41
C THR A 104 5.25 -0.52 -6.74
N LYS A 105 5.09 0.35 -5.73
CA LYS A 105 5.28 1.80 -5.90
C LYS A 105 6.68 2.15 -6.45
N TYR A 106 7.71 1.43 -5.98
CA TYR A 106 9.08 1.61 -6.48
C TYR A 106 9.21 1.30 -7.98
N GLN A 107 8.64 0.19 -8.42
CA GLN A 107 8.67 -0.21 -9.84
C GLN A 107 7.88 0.75 -10.72
N ARG A 108 6.69 1.17 -10.25
CA ARG A 108 5.89 2.20 -10.92
C ARG A 108 6.68 3.50 -11.10
N ASN A 109 7.28 4.03 -10.04
CA ASN A 109 8.05 5.27 -10.10
C ASN A 109 9.22 5.13 -11.08
N ARG A 110 9.92 4.01 -11.06
CA ARG A 110 11.00 3.72 -12.01
C ARG A 110 10.55 3.76 -13.48
N LEU A 111 9.33 3.32 -13.78
CA LEU A 111 8.75 3.43 -15.13
C LEU A 111 8.36 4.88 -15.44
N LEU A 112 7.77 5.60 -14.48
CA LEU A 112 7.42 7.02 -14.64
C LEU A 112 8.66 7.89 -14.90
N ASP A 113 9.76 7.64 -14.20
CA ASP A 113 11.06 8.32 -14.41
C ASP A 113 11.59 8.12 -15.84
N ASN A 114 11.22 6.99 -16.47
CA ASN A 114 11.52 6.67 -17.85
C ASN A 114 10.38 7.04 -18.83
N LYS A 115 9.45 7.92 -18.42
CA LYS A 115 8.35 8.45 -19.21
C LYS A 115 7.32 7.41 -19.68
N ILE A 116 7.27 6.26 -19.04
CA ILE A 116 6.23 5.23 -19.25
C ILE A 116 5.15 5.49 -18.22
N THR A 117 3.97 5.93 -18.65
CA THR A 117 2.95 6.52 -17.77
C THR A 117 1.73 5.62 -17.53
N ASN A 118 1.49 4.65 -18.41
CA ASN A 118 0.31 3.79 -18.36
C ASN A 118 0.60 2.35 -18.77
N ILE A 119 -0.35 1.46 -18.47
CA ILE A 119 -0.21 0.02 -18.72
C ILE A 119 -0.04 -0.31 -20.21
N ASN A 120 -0.66 0.45 -21.12
CA ASN A 120 -0.58 0.18 -22.57
C ASN A 120 0.81 0.52 -23.11
N GLU A 121 1.40 1.63 -22.64
CA GLU A 121 2.78 1.99 -22.96
C GLU A 121 3.74 0.95 -22.41
N PHE A 122 3.57 0.55 -21.14
CA PHE A 122 4.41 -0.45 -20.51
C PHE A 122 4.36 -1.81 -21.20
N ALA A 123 3.18 -2.24 -21.66
CA ALA A 123 3.04 -3.50 -22.41
C ALA A 123 3.81 -3.51 -23.72
N LYS A 124 4.11 -2.35 -24.32
CA LYS A 124 4.71 -2.22 -25.66
C LYS A 124 6.14 -1.68 -25.63
N CYS A 125 6.61 -1.14 -24.50
CA CYS A 125 7.91 -0.49 -24.45
C CYS A 125 9.07 -1.49 -24.53
N ASP A 126 10.21 -1.00 -25.00
CA ASP A 126 11.49 -1.72 -24.87
C ASP A 126 12.08 -1.40 -23.50
N LEU A 127 12.34 -2.45 -22.71
CA LEU A 127 12.91 -2.34 -21.38
C LEU A 127 14.44 -2.32 -21.36
N SER A 128 15.12 -2.49 -22.48
CA SER A 128 16.57 -2.67 -22.55
C SER A 128 17.38 -1.63 -21.76
N ASN A 129 16.94 -0.38 -21.80
CA ASN A 129 17.60 0.75 -21.11
C ASN A 129 17.15 0.93 -19.65
N ILE A 130 16.12 0.21 -19.21
CA ILE A 130 15.49 0.37 -17.89
C ILE A 130 15.90 -0.78 -16.95
N LEU A 131 16.18 -1.95 -17.51
CA LEU A 131 16.50 -3.14 -16.75
C LEU A 131 17.80 -3.01 -15.96
N LYS A 132 17.78 -3.47 -14.71
CA LYS A 132 18.95 -3.56 -13.82
C LYS A 132 19.66 -4.92 -13.91
N GLY A 133 19.29 -5.77 -14.87
CA GLY A 133 19.87 -7.09 -15.09
C GLY A 133 18.86 -8.08 -15.66
N LYS A 134 19.36 -9.29 -15.96
CA LYS A 134 18.56 -10.35 -16.62
C LYS A 134 17.37 -10.87 -15.79
N GLN A 135 17.40 -10.68 -14.48
CA GLN A 135 16.34 -11.15 -13.56
C GLN A 135 15.49 -9.97 -13.01
N ASP A 136 15.51 -8.82 -13.69
CA ASP A 136 14.73 -7.67 -13.24
C ASP A 136 13.22 -7.99 -13.19
N PRO A 137 12.55 -7.73 -12.07
CA PRO A 137 11.12 -7.98 -11.92
C PRO A 137 10.23 -7.31 -12.98
N LEU A 138 10.68 -6.22 -13.59
CA LEU A 138 9.94 -5.53 -14.66
C LEU A 138 9.67 -6.44 -15.87
N ILE A 139 10.52 -7.41 -16.15
CA ILE A 139 10.32 -8.38 -17.24
C ILE A 139 9.03 -9.19 -17.03
N ASN A 140 8.82 -9.69 -15.83
CA ASN A 140 7.60 -10.45 -15.52
C ASN A 140 6.37 -9.55 -15.41
N LEU A 141 6.54 -8.34 -14.88
CA LEU A 141 5.46 -7.35 -14.81
C LEU A 141 5.02 -6.88 -16.20
N GLN A 142 5.94 -6.76 -17.16
CA GLN A 142 5.57 -6.45 -18.54
C GLN A 142 4.76 -7.58 -19.19
N LYS A 143 5.14 -8.83 -18.98
CA LYS A 143 4.32 -9.98 -19.43
C LYS A 143 2.93 -9.95 -18.83
N GLN A 144 2.82 -9.64 -17.53
CA GLN A 144 1.55 -9.47 -16.85
C GLN A 144 0.72 -8.32 -17.47
N ALA A 145 1.34 -7.19 -17.74
CA ALA A 145 0.70 -6.05 -18.39
C ALA A 145 0.18 -6.42 -19.79
N ILE A 146 0.95 -7.14 -20.58
CA ILE A 146 0.53 -7.64 -21.92
C ILE A 146 -0.73 -8.50 -21.80
N VAL A 147 -0.75 -9.46 -20.89
CA VAL A 147 -1.92 -10.33 -20.68
C VAL A 147 -3.14 -9.52 -20.24
N GLN A 148 -2.98 -8.57 -19.31
CA GLN A 148 -4.09 -7.72 -18.85
C GLN A 148 -4.65 -6.83 -19.97
N VAL A 149 -3.78 -6.18 -20.75
CA VAL A 149 -4.20 -5.34 -21.89
C VAL A 149 -4.93 -6.18 -22.93
N ASN A 150 -4.39 -7.35 -23.28
CA ASN A 150 -5.01 -8.25 -24.26
C ASN A 150 -6.36 -8.79 -23.75
N SER A 151 -6.46 -9.12 -22.48
CA SER A 151 -7.73 -9.55 -21.88
C SER A 151 -8.80 -8.46 -21.98
N LYS A 152 -8.44 -7.22 -21.64
CA LYS A 152 -9.34 -6.06 -21.73
C LYS A 152 -9.80 -5.83 -23.18
N ASN A 153 -8.88 -5.88 -24.14
CA ASN A 153 -9.18 -5.63 -25.55
C ASN A 153 -10.06 -6.73 -26.18
N ASN A 154 -9.90 -7.97 -25.74
CA ASN A 154 -10.68 -9.10 -26.25
C ASN A 154 -11.99 -9.35 -25.50
N GLY A 155 -12.25 -8.62 -24.39
CA GLY A 155 -13.42 -8.85 -23.54
C GLY A 155 -13.46 -10.22 -22.87
N LYS A 156 -12.33 -10.92 -22.79
CA LYS A 156 -12.19 -12.26 -22.21
C LYS A 156 -10.93 -12.32 -21.35
N THR A 157 -11.01 -12.99 -20.22
CA THR A 157 -9.83 -13.26 -19.39
C THR A 157 -8.87 -14.16 -20.17
N LEU A 158 -7.70 -13.63 -20.47
CA LEU A 158 -6.59 -14.38 -21.03
C LEU A 158 -5.63 -14.78 -19.91
N PHE A 159 -4.90 -15.84 -20.17
CA PHE A 159 -3.86 -16.33 -19.26
C PHE A 159 -2.63 -16.72 -20.06
N ASP A 160 -1.47 -16.60 -19.45
CA ASP A 160 -0.21 -17.13 -19.95
C ASP A 160 0.27 -18.26 -19.03
N TRP A 161 0.80 -19.31 -19.61
CA TRP A 161 1.34 -20.43 -18.87
C TRP A 161 2.78 -20.70 -19.28
N ARG A 162 3.59 -21.07 -18.33
CA ARG A 162 4.98 -21.44 -18.59
C ARG A 162 5.19 -22.91 -18.23
N LYS A 163 5.88 -23.63 -19.12
CA LYS A 163 6.34 -24.98 -18.81
C LYS A 163 7.36 -24.85 -17.66
N VAL A 164 7.12 -25.55 -16.57
CA VAL A 164 8.08 -25.65 -15.48
C VAL A 164 9.13 -26.64 -15.94
N GLU A 165 10.30 -26.15 -16.30
CA GLU A 165 11.40 -26.99 -16.80
C GLU A 165 11.91 -27.96 -15.70
N ASP A 166 11.93 -27.50 -14.45
CA ASP A 166 12.26 -28.28 -13.27
C ASP A 166 11.02 -28.48 -12.40
N GLY A 167 10.20 -29.45 -12.73
CA GLY A 167 9.01 -29.82 -11.98
C GLY A 167 9.27 -30.33 -10.55
N GLU A 168 10.46 -30.10 -10.00
CA GLU A 168 10.86 -30.60 -8.68
C GLU A 168 9.93 -30.16 -7.55
N LYS A 169 9.47 -28.90 -7.57
CA LYS A 169 8.53 -28.42 -6.54
C LYS A 169 7.16 -29.09 -6.62
N ILE A 170 6.69 -29.42 -7.82
CA ILE A 170 5.44 -30.15 -8.01
C ILE A 170 5.66 -31.65 -7.73
N LYS A 171 6.80 -32.18 -8.14
CA LYS A 171 7.22 -33.59 -7.86
C LYS A 171 7.42 -33.85 -6.36
N SER A 172 7.71 -32.80 -5.56
CA SER A 172 7.84 -32.94 -4.12
C SER A 172 6.51 -33.00 -3.37
N LEU A 173 5.38 -32.74 -4.05
CA LEU A 173 4.07 -32.94 -3.45
C LEU A 173 3.83 -34.45 -3.24
N PRO A 174 3.30 -34.83 -2.08
CA PRO A 174 2.94 -36.22 -1.84
C PRO A 174 1.89 -36.68 -2.87
N PHE A 175 1.91 -37.96 -3.22
CA PHE A 175 0.86 -38.52 -4.08
C PHE A 175 -0.48 -38.43 -3.38
N PRO A 176 -1.56 -38.06 -4.10
CA PRO A 176 -2.91 -38.00 -3.53
C PRO A 176 -3.32 -39.35 -2.97
N ASN A 177 -3.92 -39.34 -1.80
CA ASN A 177 -4.48 -40.55 -1.17
C ASN A 177 -5.92 -40.30 -0.64
N ALA A 178 -6.63 -41.36 -0.31
CA ALA A 178 -8.03 -41.27 0.11
C ALA A 178 -8.26 -40.50 1.44
N GLY A 179 -7.18 -40.20 2.18
CA GLY A 179 -7.23 -39.44 3.43
C GLY A 179 -6.85 -37.98 3.27
N ASP A 180 -6.56 -37.51 2.06
CA ASP A 180 -6.19 -36.12 1.83
C ASP A 180 -7.37 -35.19 2.05
N VAL A 181 -7.15 -34.14 2.81
CA VAL A 181 -8.13 -33.09 3.07
C VAL A 181 -7.62 -31.80 2.44
N TRP A 182 -8.40 -31.27 1.49
CA TRP A 182 -8.14 -29.99 0.86
C TRP A 182 -8.91 -28.91 1.59
N PHE A 183 -8.23 -27.90 2.12
CA PHE A 183 -8.89 -26.79 2.80
C PHE A 183 -8.25 -25.47 2.36
N ASP A 184 -9.09 -24.45 2.27
CA ASP A 184 -8.69 -23.07 2.12
C ASP A 184 -9.09 -22.30 3.36
N MET A 185 -8.24 -21.39 3.82
CA MET A 185 -8.52 -20.53 4.97
C MET A 185 -8.75 -19.12 4.50
N GLU A 186 -10.00 -18.70 4.46
CA GLU A 186 -10.37 -17.32 4.28
C GLU A 186 -10.52 -16.62 5.64
N SER A 187 -9.75 -15.56 5.88
CA SER A 187 -9.95 -14.72 7.05
C SER A 187 -10.93 -13.60 6.72
N CYS A 188 -12.10 -13.61 7.32
CA CYS A 188 -12.94 -12.41 7.38
C CYS A 188 -12.27 -11.41 8.33
N ASN A 189 -11.77 -10.31 7.78
CA ASN A 189 -11.44 -9.14 8.59
C ASN A 189 -12.76 -8.45 8.95
N ASN A 190 -13.29 -8.75 10.14
CA ASN A 190 -14.34 -7.95 10.78
C ASN A 190 -13.74 -6.66 11.36
#